data_4a68ea7b6f9b400345081b5c44c9a4bf
#
_entry.id   4a68ea7b6f9b400345081b5c44c9a4bf
#
_cell.length_a   1.000
_cell.length_b   1.000
_cell.length_c   1.000
_cell.angle_alpha   90.00
_cell.angle_beta   90.00
_cell.angle_gamma   90.00
#
_symmetry.space_group_name_H-M   'P 1'
#
loop_
_entity.id
_entity.type
_entity.pdbx_description
1 polymer ?
#
loop_
_entity_poly.entity_id
_entity_poly.type
_entity_poly.pdbx_seq_one_letter_code
_entity_poly.pdbx_strand_id
1 'polypeptide(L)'
;MTTFIDTSAFYALLDRDDRNHQKGKKAWMEMLAEPPILVTSNYVLVETFALLQSRLGLEAVRKFQEDVIPIVQVEFVTPEMHRAGTAALLSAGRRGLSLVDCVSFEAMRDSGVRVAFAFDPHFKEQGFDVIPK
;
A
#
# COMPACT_ATOMS: atom_id res chain seq x y z
N MET A 1 -2.45 -14.68 8.31
CA MET A 1 -3.00 -14.00 7.14
C MET A 1 -1.96 -13.01 6.61
N THR A 2 -1.74 -13.00 5.31
CA THR A 2 -0.81 -12.06 4.69
C THR A 2 -1.60 -10.89 4.12
N THR A 3 -1.18 -9.68 4.43
CA THR A 3 -1.86 -8.46 4.02
C THR A 3 -0.88 -7.55 3.29
N PHE A 4 -1.25 -7.11 2.11
CA PHE A 4 -0.48 -6.11 1.34
C PHE A 4 -0.93 -4.71 1.76
N ILE A 5 0.03 -3.82 1.98
CA ILE A 5 -0.27 -2.45 2.43
C ILE A 5 -0.01 -1.47 1.30
N ASP A 6 -1.04 -0.70 0.96
CA ASP A 6 -0.97 0.35 -0.06
C ASP A 6 -0.58 1.70 0.54
N THR A 7 -0.09 2.59 -0.30
CA THR A 7 0.24 3.97 0.07
C THR A 7 -0.92 4.67 0.78
N SER A 8 -2.16 4.47 0.30
CA SER A 8 -3.33 5.12 0.91
C SER A 8 -3.49 4.77 2.39
N ALA A 9 -3.16 3.53 2.75
CA ALA A 9 -3.24 3.09 4.14
C ALA A 9 -2.07 3.63 4.96
N PHE A 10 -0.85 3.56 4.44
CA PHE A 10 0.31 4.15 5.13
C PHE A 10 0.09 5.63 5.39
N TYR A 11 -0.39 6.35 4.38
CA TYR A 11 -0.65 7.78 4.51
C TYR A 11 -1.68 8.07 5.60
N ALA A 12 -2.78 7.31 5.63
CA ALA A 12 -3.82 7.47 6.64
C ALA A 12 -3.27 7.27 8.07
N LEU A 13 -2.32 6.36 8.25
CA LEU A 13 -1.69 6.13 9.55
C LEU A 13 -0.84 7.32 9.99
N LEU A 14 -0.15 7.97 9.07
CA LEU A 14 0.82 9.01 9.37
C LEU A 14 0.22 10.41 9.43
N ASP A 15 -0.91 10.65 8.79
CA ASP A 15 -1.57 11.96 8.77
C ASP A 15 -2.79 11.95 9.68
N ARG A 16 -2.65 12.57 10.85
CA ARG A 16 -3.72 12.63 11.85
C ARG A 16 -4.96 13.38 11.37
N ASP A 17 -4.79 14.25 10.39
CA ASP A 17 -5.88 15.06 9.83
C ASP A 17 -6.55 14.39 8.62
N ASP A 18 -6.02 13.25 8.18
CA ASP A 18 -6.65 12.52 7.08
C ASP A 18 -8.00 11.94 7.52
N ARG A 19 -9.00 12.02 6.63
CA ARG A 19 -10.35 11.54 6.92
C ARG A 19 -10.39 10.05 7.29
N ASN A 20 -9.41 9.29 6.82
CA ASN A 20 -9.34 7.85 7.06
C ASN A 20 -8.42 7.49 8.23
N HIS A 21 -7.88 8.48 8.95
CA HIS A 21 -6.91 8.22 10.01
C HIS A 21 -7.44 7.28 11.09
N GLN A 22 -8.64 7.55 11.61
CA GLN A 22 -9.20 6.75 12.70
C GLN A 22 -9.48 5.31 12.25
N LYS A 23 -10.05 5.14 11.08
CA LYS A 23 -10.31 3.80 10.52
C LYS A 23 -9.01 3.04 10.26
N GLY A 24 -8.02 3.73 9.71
CA GLY A 24 -6.70 3.15 9.43
C GLY A 24 -6.00 2.73 10.70
N LYS A 25 -5.98 3.59 11.70
CA LYS A 25 -5.37 3.30 12.99
C LYS A 25 -6.02 2.09 13.66
N LYS A 26 -7.34 2.03 13.65
CA LYS A 26 -8.07 0.91 14.23
C LYS A 26 -7.72 -0.40 13.52
N ALA A 27 -7.74 -0.40 12.20
CA ALA A 27 -7.37 -1.59 11.42
C ALA A 27 -5.93 -2.01 11.68
N TRP A 28 -5.02 -1.05 11.75
CA TRP A 28 -3.60 -1.30 12.06
C TRP A 28 -3.44 -1.98 13.43
N MET A 29 -4.09 -1.44 14.45
CA MET A 29 -4.00 -2.00 15.80
C MET A 29 -4.61 -3.39 15.87
N GLU A 30 -5.70 -3.65 15.16
CA GLU A 30 -6.31 -4.97 15.08
C GLU A 30 -5.38 -5.98 14.39
N MET A 31 -4.71 -5.57 13.32
CA MET A 31 -3.74 -6.42 12.64
C MET A 31 -2.55 -6.75 13.54
N LEU A 32 -2.07 -5.79 14.31
CA LEU A 32 -0.92 -5.99 15.20
C LEU A 32 -1.26 -6.83 16.44
N ALA A 33 -2.54 -6.95 16.78
CA ALA A 33 -2.96 -7.77 17.93
C ALA A 33 -2.79 -9.28 17.67
N GLU A 34 -2.82 -9.70 16.41
CA GLU A 34 -2.52 -11.06 15.99
C GLU A 34 -1.31 -11.01 15.08
N PRO A 35 -0.31 -11.91 15.22
CA PRO A 35 0.92 -11.80 14.44
C PRO A 35 0.62 -11.89 12.93
N PRO A 36 0.54 -10.77 12.21
CA PRO A 36 0.26 -10.79 10.78
C PRO A 36 1.56 -10.87 10.00
N ILE A 37 1.43 -11.28 8.75
CA ILE A 37 2.49 -11.05 7.76
C ILE A 37 2.06 -9.82 6.97
N LEU A 38 2.79 -8.73 7.13
CA LEU A 38 2.54 -7.50 6.43
C LEU A 38 3.55 -7.35 5.31
N VAL A 39 3.08 -7.13 4.09
CA VAL A 39 3.95 -6.99 2.92
C VAL A 39 3.62 -5.72 2.16
N THR A 40 4.60 -5.18 1.47
CA THR A 40 4.43 -4.08 0.54
C THR A 40 5.52 -4.18 -0.53
N SER A 41 5.58 -3.24 -1.44
CA SER A 41 6.63 -3.20 -2.45
C SER A 41 7.48 -1.95 -2.32
N ASN A 42 8.67 -1.98 -2.93
CA ASN A 42 9.50 -0.78 -3.02
C ASN A 42 8.84 0.34 -3.82
N TYR A 43 7.94 0.03 -4.76
CA TYR A 43 7.19 1.06 -5.49
C TYR A 43 6.23 1.79 -4.56
N VAL A 44 5.50 1.06 -3.71
CA VAL A 44 4.64 1.67 -2.70
C VAL A 44 5.46 2.52 -1.74
N LEU A 45 6.63 2.04 -1.32
CA LEU A 45 7.48 2.81 -0.42
C LEU A 45 7.93 4.13 -1.04
N VAL A 46 8.38 4.11 -2.30
CA VAL A 46 8.82 5.33 -2.98
C VAL A 46 7.68 6.34 -3.07
N GLU A 47 6.49 5.88 -3.44
CA GLU A 47 5.31 6.74 -3.51
C GLU A 47 4.95 7.30 -2.13
N THR A 48 4.99 6.46 -1.11
CA THR A 48 4.68 6.87 0.27
C THR A 48 5.68 7.89 0.79
N PHE A 49 6.98 7.65 0.59
CA PHE A 49 8.01 8.61 0.97
C PHE A 49 7.79 9.96 0.31
N ALA A 50 7.54 9.97 -0.99
CA ALA A 50 7.33 11.20 -1.73
C ALA A 50 6.10 11.96 -1.22
N LEU A 51 5.02 11.24 -0.97
CA LEU A 51 3.77 11.83 -0.50
C LEU A 51 3.91 12.42 0.91
N LEU A 52 4.51 11.65 1.83
CA LEU A 52 4.75 12.11 3.20
C LEU A 52 5.65 13.33 3.22
N GLN A 53 6.74 13.29 2.47
CA GLN A 53 7.68 14.42 2.41
C GLN A 53 7.02 15.68 1.89
N SER A 54 6.24 15.55 0.82
CA SER A 54 5.56 16.69 0.19
C SER A 54 4.49 17.30 1.07
N ARG A 55 3.70 16.48 1.75
CA ARG A 55 2.53 16.95 2.50
C ARG A 55 2.79 17.19 3.98
N LEU A 56 3.64 16.39 4.62
CA LEU A 56 3.84 16.42 6.06
C LEU A 56 5.26 16.77 6.49
N GLY A 57 6.24 16.61 5.60
CA GLY A 57 7.62 16.94 5.89
C GLY A 57 8.45 15.76 6.38
N LEU A 58 9.71 16.02 6.69
CA LEU A 58 10.70 14.97 6.99
C LEU A 58 10.47 14.23 8.30
N GLU A 59 9.81 14.86 9.27
CA GLU A 59 9.51 14.18 10.53
C GLU A 59 8.55 13.00 10.30
N ALA A 60 7.56 13.16 9.44
CA ALA A 60 6.65 12.07 9.09
C ALA A 60 7.40 10.96 8.34
N VAL A 61 8.32 11.33 7.44
CA VAL A 61 9.17 10.38 6.73
C VAL A 61 10.01 9.57 7.71
N ARG A 62 10.63 10.25 8.67
CA ARG A 62 11.46 9.60 9.70
C ARG A 62 10.64 8.62 10.53
N LYS A 63 9.45 9.04 10.96
CA LYS A 63 8.55 8.18 11.73
C LYS A 63 8.14 6.93 10.94
N PHE A 64 7.83 7.11 9.67
CA PHE A 64 7.50 5.99 8.79
C PHE A 64 8.68 5.01 8.68
N GLN A 65 9.88 5.52 8.42
CA GLN A 65 11.08 4.70 8.28
C GLN A 65 11.43 3.95 9.57
N GLU A 66 11.33 4.61 10.71
CA GLU A 66 11.79 4.06 11.97
C GLU A 66 10.76 3.19 12.67
N ASP A 67 9.47 3.54 12.56
CA ASP A 67 8.41 2.90 13.35
C ASP A 67 7.55 1.94 12.54
N VAL A 68 7.40 2.13 11.24
CA VAL A 68 6.48 1.34 10.43
C VAL A 68 7.21 0.34 9.54
N ILE A 69 8.18 0.78 8.76
CA ILE A 69 8.87 -0.08 7.80
C ILE A 69 9.50 -1.32 8.45
N PRO A 70 10.11 -1.23 9.67
CA PRO A 70 10.75 -2.43 10.26
C PRO A 70 9.82 -3.61 10.50
N ILE A 71 8.51 -3.40 10.58
CA ILE A 71 7.56 -4.49 10.82
C ILE A 71 6.86 -4.96 9.55
N VAL A 72 7.28 -4.47 8.41
CA VAL A 72 6.70 -4.80 7.10
C VAL A 72 7.77 -5.46 6.24
N GLN A 73 7.39 -6.55 5.56
CA GLN A 73 8.27 -7.17 4.58
C GLN A 73 8.18 -6.39 3.28
N VAL A 74 9.31 -5.94 2.77
CA VAL A 74 9.36 -5.19 1.52
C VAL A 74 9.78 -6.13 0.41
N GLU A 75 8.92 -6.32 -0.58
CA GLU A 75 9.22 -7.08 -1.78
C GLU A 75 9.64 -6.13 -2.89
N PHE A 76 10.80 -6.38 -3.48
CA PHE A 76 11.26 -5.53 -4.56
C PHE A 76 10.63 -5.99 -5.87
N VAL A 77 10.12 -5.03 -6.61
CA VAL A 77 9.44 -5.27 -7.89
C VAL A 77 10.46 -5.78 -8.91
N THR A 78 10.15 -6.93 -9.51
CA THR A 78 10.99 -7.51 -10.54
C THR A 78 10.77 -6.80 -11.87
N PRO A 79 11.72 -6.93 -12.83
CA PRO A 79 11.51 -6.41 -14.17
C PRO A 79 10.23 -6.94 -14.83
N GLU A 80 9.88 -8.21 -14.57
CA GLU A 80 8.67 -8.83 -15.09
C GLU A 80 7.41 -8.18 -14.53
N MET A 81 7.37 -7.94 -13.21
CA MET A 81 6.25 -7.26 -12.57
C MET A 81 6.09 -5.84 -13.10
N HIS A 82 7.21 -5.15 -13.29
CA HIS A 82 7.20 -3.79 -13.83
C HIS A 82 6.59 -3.77 -15.23
N ARG A 83 7.02 -4.69 -16.10
CA ARG A 83 6.51 -4.78 -17.47
C ARG A 83 5.03 -5.13 -17.50
N ALA A 84 4.62 -6.09 -16.66
CA ALA A 84 3.20 -6.49 -16.56
C ALA A 84 2.35 -5.32 -16.06
N GLY A 85 2.83 -4.58 -15.07
CA GLY A 85 2.14 -3.41 -14.54
C GLY A 85 2.00 -2.29 -15.58
N THR A 86 3.06 -2.04 -16.34
CA THR A 86 3.03 -1.04 -17.41
C THR A 86 2.03 -1.43 -18.50
N ALA A 87 2.03 -2.71 -18.91
CA ALA A 87 1.08 -3.19 -19.90
C ALA A 87 -0.36 -3.06 -19.41
N ALA A 88 -0.61 -3.42 -18.16
CA ALA A 88 -1.94 -3.30 -17.55
C ALA A 88 -2.41 -1.83 -17.49
N LEU A 89 -1.51 -0.92 -17.12
CA LEU A 89 -1.83 0.50 -17.06
C LEU A 89 -2.25 1.03 -18.42
N LEU A 90 -1.49 0.72 -19.46
CA LEU A 90 -1.78 1.20 -20.82
C LEU A 90 -3.05 0.56 -21.37
N SER A 91 -3.30 -0.72 -21.09
CA SER A 91 -4.51 -1.40 -21.52
C SER A 91 -5.76 -0.85 -20.83
N ALA A 92 -5.67 -0.51 -19.56
CA ALA A 92 -6.80 0.04 -18.81
C ALA A 92 -7.21 1.42 -19.31
N GLY A 93 -6.23 2.24 -19.71
CA GLY A 93 -6.49 3.58 -20.21
C GLY A 93 -7.22 4.50 -19.24
N ARG A 94 -7.13 4.23 -17.93
CA ARG A 94 -7.83 4.99 -16.89
C ARG A 94 -6.87 5.95 -16.22
N ARG A 95 -7.21 7.22 -16.27
CA ARG A 95 -6.39 8.29 -15.73
C ARG A 95 -6.17 8.20 -14.22
N GLY A 96 -7.16 7.71 -13.48
CA GLY A 96 -7.07 7.59 -12.02
C GLY A 96 -6.33 6.37 -11.52
N LEU A 97 -5.90 5.48 -12.40
CA LEU A 97 -5.17 4.27 -12.06
C LEU A 97 -3.68 4.52 -12.30
N SER A 98 -2.86 4.28 -11.28
CA SER A 98 -1.42 4.54 -11.37
C SER A 98 -0.62 3.30 -11.71
N LEU A 99 0.64 3.48 -12.13
CA LEU A 99 1.56 2.37 -12.32
C LEU A 99 1.77 1.62 -11.00
N VAL A 100 1.87 2.34 -9.88
CA VAL A 100 2.05 1.70 -8.57
C VAL A 100 0.87 0.79 -8.27
N ASP A 101 -0.36 1.22 -8.58
CA ASP A 101 -1.55 0.37 -8.40
C ASP A 101 -1.44 -0.89 -9.23
N CYS A 102 -1.12 -0.77 -10.52
CA CYS A 102 -1.05 -1.93 -11.43
C CYS A 102 0.05 -2.90 -11.00
N VAL A 103 1.20 -2.39 -10.59
CA VAL A 103 2.31 -3.23 -10.10
C VAL A 103 1.91 -3.91 -8.79
N SER A 104 1.19 -3.21 -7.92
CA SER A 104 0.70 -3.78 -6.66
C SER A 104 -0.25 -4.97 -6.92
N PHE A 105 -1.16 -4.83 -7.87
CA PHE A 105 -2.06 -5.93 -8.24
C PHE A 105 -1.29 -7.14 -8.76
N GLU A 106 -0.29 -6.92 -9.62
CA GLU A 106 0.55 -8.00 -10.12
C GLU A 106 1.34 -8.69 -9.00
N ALA A 107 1.93 -7.90 -8.10
CA ALA A 107 2.69 -8.43 -6.98
C ALA A 107 1.80 -9.28 -6.06
N MET A 108 0.59 -8.81 -5.78
CA MET A 108 -0.35 -9.56 -4.95
C MET A 108 -0.75 -10.89 -5.61
N ARG A 109 -1.06 -10.86 -6.90
CA ARG A 109 -1.45 -12.07 -7.64
C ARG A 109 -0.31 -13.08 -7.70
N ASP A 110 0.90 -12.61 -7.97
CA ASP A 110 2.08 -13.48 -8.07
C ASP A 110 2.38 -14.18 -6.74
N SER A 111 2.16 -13.49 -5.62
CA SER A 111 2.43 -14.04 -4.28
C SER A 111 1.22 -14.76 -3.66
N GLY A 112 0.07 -14.74 -4.33
CA GLY A 112 -1.15 -15.33 -3.77
C GLY A 112 -1.75 -14.53 -2.61
N VAL A 113 -1.40 -13.25 -2.48
CA VAL A 113 -1.94 -12.37 -1.44
C VAL A 113 -3.29 -11.85 -1.88
N ARG A 114 -4.31 -12.04 -1.05
CA ARG A 114 -5.69 -11.71 -1.39
C ARG A 114 -6.25 -10.52 -0.63
N VAL A 115 -5.60 -10.11 0.43
CA VAL A 115 -6.07 -9.04 1.32
C VAL A 115 -5.18 -7.82 1.17
N ALA A 116 -5.79 -6.66 0.99
CA ALA A 116 -5.10 -5.37 0.93
C ALA A 116 -5.59 -4.45 2.03
N PHE A 117 -4.65 -3.80 2.71
CA PHE A 117 -4.96 -2.68 3.59
C PHE A 117 -4.84 -1.42 2.74
N ALA A 118 -5.98 -0.85 2.37
CA ALA A 118 -6.04 0.24 1.41
C ALA A 118 -7.34 1.03 1.55
N PHE A 119 -7.26 2.31 1.21
CA PHE A 119 -8.44 3.17 1.10
C PHE A 119 -8.74 3.54 -0.36
N ASP A 120 -7.90 3.06 -1.26
CA ASP A 120 -8.07 3.24 -2.70
C ASP A 120 -9.10 2.22 -3.21
N PRO A 121 -10.18 2.65 -3.89
CA PRO A 121 -11.23 1.74 -4.35
C PRO A 121 -10.75 0.75 -5.44
N HIS A 122 -9.63 1.00 -6.07
CA HIS A 122 -9.14 0.16 -7.16
C HIS A 122 -8.84 -1.28 -6.72
N PHE A 123 -8.39 -1.48 -5.47
CA PHE A 123 -8.13 -2.84 -4.97
C PHE A 123 -9.39 -3.69 -4.91
N LYS A 124 -10.49 -3.10 -4.44
CA LYS A 124 -11.77 -3.80 -4.40
C LYS A 124 -12.28 -4.09 -5.82
N GLU A 125 -12.14 -3.15 -6.73
CA GLU A 125 -12.50 -3.31 -8.14
C GLU A 125 -11.79 -4.48 -8.79
N GLN A 126 -10.53 -4.74 -8.36
CA GLN A 126 -9.71 -5.83 -8.89
C GLN A 126 -9.99 -7.19 -8.23
N GLY A 127 -10.95 -7.23 -7.32
CA GLY A 127 -11.37 -8.48 -6.69
C GLY A 127 -10.63 -8.85 -5.41
N PHE A 128 -9.81 -7.96 -4.87
CA PHE A 128 -9.14 -8.20 -3.60
C PHE A 128 -10.07 -7.91 -2.43
N ASP A 129 -9.85 -8.61 -1.33
CA ASP A 129 -10.49 -8.29 -0.06
C ASP A 129 -9.78 -7.08 0.53
N VAL A 130 -10.53 -6.07 0.95
CA VAL A 130 -9.96 -4.81 1.41
C VAL A 130 -10.31 -4.57 2.87
N ILE A 131 -9.32 -4.20 3.68
CA ILE A 131 -9.50 -3.77 5.05
C ILE A 131 -9.04 -2.32 5.18
N PRO A 132 -9.69 -1.51 6.03
CA PRO A 132 -10.93 -1.81 6.76
C PRO A 132 -12.12 -1.92 5.80
N LYS A 133 -13.08 -2.69 6.24
CA LYS A 133 -14.32 -2.85 5.45
C LYS A 133 -15.25 -1.67 5.56
#